data_2a122c2f724dd58534463e4567909483
#
_entry.id   2a122c2f724dd58534463e4567909483
#
_cell.length_a   1.000
_cell.length_b   1.000
_cell.length_c   1.000
_cell.angle_alpha   90.00
_cell.angle_beta   90.00
_cell.angle_gamma   90.00
#
_symmetry.space_group_name_H-M   'P 1'
#
loop_
_entity.id
_entity.type
_entity.pdbx_description
1 polymer ?
#
loop_
_entity_poly.entity_id
_entity_poly.type
_entity_poly.pdbx_seq_one_letter_code
_entity_poly.pdbx_strand_id
1 'polypeptide(L)'
;MKFFGRHNEIKELQETRNLSLQTARFTIVTGRRRSGKTSLLIKAYEDVQDMLYFFVARKSEAELCRDFIEEMTSKLQLPILGEVTRFADIFKYLLQLSKTRPITLVIDEFQDFKRVNPSIFSDMQKIWDLNKQEAHINLVVCGSVYSLMNIIFKNNKQPLYGRQTGEIKVTPFPPSVIKEIISTYNPSYTNEDLLALYSYTGGVAEYVEMMMDTGATTKEEMTERFVAKNSYFIY
;
A
#
# COMPACT_ATOMS: atom_id res chain seq x y z
N MET A 1 -9.14 10.62 -11.33
CA MET A 1 -7.92 11.42 -11.71
C MET A 1 -6.85 10.52 -12.33
N LYS A 2 -5.95 11.00 -13.24
CA LYS A 2 -4.74 10.29 -13.67
C LYS A 2 -3.78 10.13 -12.49
N PHE A 3 -2.89 9.13 -12.55
CA PHE A 3 -1.84 8.96 -11.55
C PHE A 3 -0.74 10.01 -11.76
N PHE A 4 -0.35 10.72 -10.69
CA PHE A 4 0.64 11.79 -10.71
C PHE A 4 1.74 11.57 -9.67
N GLY A 5 2.92 12.07 -9.98
CA GLY A 5 4.07 12.01 -9.08
C GLY A 5 4.50 10.59 -8.73
N ARG A 6 5.13 10.42 -7.57
CA ARG A 6 5.54 9.12 -7.02
C ARG A 6 6.59 8.36 -7.85
N HIS A 7 7.26 9.03 -8.76
CA HIS A 7 8.26 8.36 -9.63
C HIS A 7 9.39 7.71 -8.82
N ASN A 8 9.83 8.36 -7.74
CA ASN A 8 10.90 7.83 -6.90
C ASN A 8 10.42 6.59 -6.10
N GLU A 9 9.24 6.67 -5.51
CA GLU A 9 8.65 5.55 -4.76
C GLU A 9 8.37 4.36 -5.66
N ILE A 10 7.85 4.58 -6.88
CA ILE A 10 7.64 3.51 -7.87
C ILE A 10 8.98 2.87 -8.24
N LYS A 11 9.99 3.68 -8.57
CA LYS A 11 11.31 3.20 -8.93
C LYS A 11 11.93 2.35 -7.82
N GLU A 12 11.88 2.81 -6.57
CA GLU A 12 12.38 2.08 -5.39
C GLU A 12 11.65 0.74 -5.19
N LEU A 13 10.31 0.72 -5.35
CA LEU A 13 9.52 -0.51 -5.28
C LEU A 13 9.89 -1.51 -6.38
N GLN A 14 10.09 -1.03 -7.61
CA GLN A 14 10.49 -1.88 -8.74
C GLN A 14 11.93 -2.39 -8.61
N GLU A 15 12.86 -1.55 -8.16
CA GLU A 15 14.24 -1.96 -7.86
C GLU A 15 14.28 -3.02 -6.77
N THR A 16 13.51 -2.84 -5.68
CA THR A 16 13.40 -3.83 -4.60
C THR A 16 12.81 -5.14 -5.11
N ARG A 17 11.80 -5.08 -5.97
CA ARG A 17 11.27 -6.29 -6.63
C ARG A 17 12.33 -6.99 -7.47
N ASN A 18 13.14 -6.28 -8.23
CA ASN A 18 14.22 -6.88 -9.00
C ASN A 18 15.26 -7.56 -8.11
N LEU A 19 15.59 -6.96 -6.97
CA LEU A 19 16.47 -7.58 -5.98
C LEU A 19 15.84 -8.83 -5.34
N SER A 20 14.52 -8.90 -5.26
CA SER A 20 13.81 -10.07 -4.71
C SER A 20 13.92 -11.32 -5.59
N LEU A 21 14.33 -11.18 -6.85
CA LEU A 21 14.64 -12.31 -7.73
C LEU A 21 15.89 -13.10 -7.30
N GLN A 22 16.71 -12.54 -6.42
CA GLN A 22 17.90 -13.20 -5.89
C GLN A 22 17.67 -13.72 -4.45
N THR A 23 17.02 -12.94 -3.62
CA THR A 23 16.72 -13.27 -2.21
C THR A 23 15.55 -12.45 -1.73
N ALA A 24 14.75 -12.99 -0.84
CA ALA A 24 13.53 -12.37 -0.33
C ALA A 24 13.74 -10.92 0.12
N ARG A 25 12.82 -10.04 -0.21
CA ARG A 25 12.76 -8.63 0.21
C ARG A 25 11.50 -8.36 1.01
N PHE A 26 11.65 -7.55 2.05
CA PHE A 26 10.55 -7.18 2.93
C PHE A 26 10.51 -5.65 3.06
N THR A 27 9.57 -5.02 2.37
CA THR A 27 9.40 -3.56 2.36
C THR A 27 8.19 -3.15 3.19
N ILE A 28 8.36 -2.12 4.00
CA ILE A 28 7.28 -1.49 4.75
C ILE A 28 6.88 -0.20 4.02
N VAL A 29 5.60 -0.05 3.71
CA VAL A 29 5.04 1.18 3.15
C VAL A 29 4.12 1.83 4.17
N THR A 30 4.50 3.00 4.66
CA THR A 30 3.71 3.77 5.62
C THR A 30 3.28 5.10 5.04
N GLY A 31 2.24 5.68 5.60
CA GLY A 31 1.75 7.00 5.21
C GLY A 31 0.38 7.25 5.79
N ARG A 32 0.02 8.52 5.91
CA ARG A 32 -1.30 8.93 6.39
C ARG A 32 -2.41 8.26 5.57
N ARG A 33 -3.56 8.01 6.19
CA ARG A 33 -4.78 7.60 5.48
C ARG A 33 -5.03 8.60 4.33
N ARG A 34 -5.49 8.08 3.18
CA ARG A 34 -5.77 8.90 1.98
C ARG A 34 -4.53 9.47 1.25
N SER A 35 -3.33 9.05 1.62
CA SER A 35 -2.09 9.49 0.94
C SER A 35 -1.80 8.79 -0.40
N GLY A 36 -2.66 7.86 -0.86
CA GLY A 36 -2.51 7.15 -2.13
C GLY A 36 -1.58 5.94 -2.07
N LYS A 37 -1.40 5.30 -0.90
CA LYS A 37 -0.54 4.11 -0.75
C LYS A 37 -0.98 2.94 -1.63
N THR A 38 -2.26 2.60 -1.59
CA THR A 38 -2.85 1.51 -2.38
C THR A 38 -2.67 1.76 -3.88
N SER A 39 -2.99 2.97 -4.34
CA SER A 39 -2.80 3.37 -5.76
C SER A 39 -1.33 3.31 -6.18
N LEU A 40 -0.41 3.71 -5.29
CA LEU A 40 1.03 3.60 -5.52
C LEU A 40 1.45 2.14 -5.73
N LEU A 41 1.02 1.23 -4.86
CA LEU A 41 1.39 -0.18 -4.93
C LEU A 41 0.81 -0.87 -6.16
N ILE A 42 -0.46 -0.60 -6.48
CA ILE A 42 -1.09 -1.09 -7.70
C ILE A 42 -0.33 -0.58 -8.94
N LYS A 43 0.01 0.72 -8.97
CA LYS A 43 0.75 1.31 -10.10
C LYS A 43 2.16 0.79 -10.22
N ALA A 44 2.87 0.59 -9.11
CA ALA A 44 4.25 0.08 -9.12
C ALA A 44 4.36 -1.34 -9.67
N TYR A 45 3.31 -2.13 -9.55
CA TYR A 45 3.28 -3.56 -9.90
C TYR A 45 2.23 -3.91 -10.96
N GLU A 46 1.69 -2.93 -11.71
CA GLU A 46 0.63 -3.15 -12.71
C GLU A 46 0.98 -4.19 -13.79
N ASP A 47 2.26 -4.29 -14.15
CA ASP A 47 2.77 -5.22 -15.16
C ASP A 47 3.29 -6.55 -14.56
N VAL A 48 3.07 -6.79 -13.26
CA VAL A 48 3.58 -7.99 -12.57
C VAL A 48 2.49 -9.07 -12.54
N GLN A 49 2.68 -10.15 -13.30
CA GLN A 49 1.72 -11.25 -13.38
C GLN A 49 1.43 -11.92 -12.04
N ASP A 50 2.47 -12.24 -11.27
CA ASP A 50 2.39 -12.95 -9.99
C ASP A 50 2.33 -11.97 -8.80
N MET A 51 1.54 -10.91 -8.95
CA MET A 51 1.25 -9.96 -7.89
C MET A 51 -0.04 -10.36 -7.17
N LEU A 52 0.10 -10.66 -5.90
CA LEU A 52 -1.00 -10.93 -4.97
C LEU A 52 -1.25 -9.70 -4.10
N TYR A 53 -2.51 -9.32 -3.97
CA TYR A 53 -2.93 -8.20 -3.14
C TYR A 53 -3.89 -8.69 -2.04
N PHE A 54 -3.39 -8.74 -0.80
CA PHE A 54 -4.15 -9.14 0.37
C PHE A 54 -4.58 -7.92 1.17
N PHE A 55 -5.86 -7.71 1.31
CA PHE A 55 -6.41 -6.66 2.17
C PHE A 55 -6.85 -7.27 3.51
N VAL A 56 -6.27 -6.78 4.61
CA VAL A 56 -6.61 -7.26 5.96
C VAL A 56 -7.87 -6.55 6.45
N ALA A 57 -9.03 -7.11 6.06
CA ALA A 57 -10.33 -6.62 6.50
C ALA A 57 -10.61 -7.03 7.97
N ARG A 58 -11.60 -6.40 8.57
CA ARG A 58 -12.06 -6.74 9.93
C ARG A 58 -12.96 -7.99 9.90
N LYS A 59 -12.35 -9.14 9.70
CA LYS A 59 -12.95 -10.46 9.64
C LYS A 59 -12.19 -11.41 10.58
N SER A 60 -12.70 -12.63 10.77
CA SER A 60 -11.94 -13.69 11.42
C SER A 60 -10.75 -14.13 10.55
N GLU A 61 -9.74 -14.75 11.14
CA GLU A 61 -8.58 -15.26 10.40
C GLU A 61 -9.01 -16.28 9.32
N ALA A 62 -9.94 -17.15 9.63
CA ALA A 62 -10.46 -18.13 8.68
C ALA A 62 -11.17 -17.50 7.47
N GLU A 63 -11.92 -16.41 7.67
CA GLU A 63 -12.57 -15.68 6.58
C GLU A 63 -11.54 -14.94 5.72
N LEU A 64 -10.53 -14.32 6.33
CA LEU A 64 -9.41 -13.70 5.59
C LEU A 64 -8.65 -14.76 4.77
N CYS A 65 -8.41 -15.93 5.33
CA CYS A 65 -7.75 -17.01 4.61
C CYS A 65 -8.55 -17.45 3.37
N ARG A 66 -9.87 -17.46 3.44
CA ARG A 66 -10.72 -17.73 2.26
C ARG A 66 -10.56 -16.67 1.18
N ASP A 67 -10.64 -15.37 1.55
CA ASP A 67 -10.43 -14.28 0.60
C ASP A 67 -9.04 -14.37 -0.06
N PHE A 68 -8.00 -14.68 0.72
CA PHE A 68 -6.62 -14.79 0.21
C PHE A 68 -6.42 -16.00 -0.70
N ILE A 69 -7.06 -17.11 -0.41
CA ILE A 69 -7.05 -18.30 -1.26
C ILE A 69 -7.75 -18.03 -2.60
N GLU A 70 -8.87 -17.31 -2.59
CA GLU A 70 -9.56 -16.90 -3.82
C GLU A 70 -8.63 -16.04 -4.70
N GLU A 71 -7.96 -15.06 -4.11
CA GLU A 71 -6.97 -14.22 -4.81
C GLU A 71 -5.82 -15.06 -5.37
N MET A 72 -5.25 -15.96 -4.57
CA MET A 72 -4.15 -16.84 -5.00
C MET A 72 -4.59 -17.77 -6.14
N THR A 73 -5.76 -18.38 -6.04
CA THR A 73 -6.28 -19.28 -7.06
C THR A 73 -6.51 -18.55 -8.38
N SER A 74 -7.09 -17.35 -8.31
CA SER A 74 -7.34 -16.49 -9.46
C SER A 74 -6.04 -16.04 -10.15
N LYS A 75 -5.06 -15.55 -9.40
CA LYS A 75 -3.83 -14.94 -9.92
C LYS A 75 -2.76 -15.97 -10.28
N LEU A 76 -2.55 -16.96 -9.44
CA LEU A 76 -1.48 -17.94 -9.65
C LEU A 76 -1.94 -19.15 -10.47
N GLN A 77 -3.25 -19.29 -10.72
CA GLN A 77 -3.87 -20.40 -11.44
C GLN A 77 -3.50 -21.78 -10.83
N LEU A 78 -3.35 -21.82 -9.52
CA LEU A 78 -2.99 -23.02 -8.78
C LEU A 78 -4.22 -23.52 -8.01
N PRO A 79 -4.59 -24.81 -8.14
CA PRO A 79 -5.62 -25.38 -7.29
C PRO A 79 -5.11 -25.47 -5.85
N ILE A 80 -5.78 -24.80 -4.93
CA ILE A 80 -5.53 -24.96 -3.51
C ILE A 80 -6.54 -25.96 -2.99
N LEU A 81 -6.05 -27.15 -2.59
CA LEU A 81 -6.87 -28.23 -2.09
C LEU A 81 -6.96 -28.14 -0.55
N GLY A 82 -8.18 -28.20 -0.05
CA GLY A 82 -8.48 -28.24 1.38
C GLY A 82 -8.82 -26.88 2.00
N GLU A 83 -9.34 -26.93 3.21
CA GLU A 83 -9.67 -25.74 3.98
C GLU A 83 -8.43 -25.25 4.75
N VAL A 84 -8.05 -23.98 4.52
CA VAL A 84 -6.96 -23.32 5.22
C VAL A 84 -7.56 -22.21 6.08
N THR A 85 -7.36 -22.28 7.38
CA THR A 85 -7.94 -21.36 8.37
C THR A 85 -6.91 -20.50 9.07
N ARG A 86 -5.61 -20.73 8.82
CA ARG A 86 -4.50 -19.98 9.44
C ARG A 86 -3.68 -19.27 8.38
N PHE A 87 -3.46 -17.98 8.57
CA PHE A 87 -2.61 -17.19 7.68
C PHE A 87 -1.16 -17.70 7.62
N ALA A 88 -0.66 -18.26 8.71
CA ALA A 88 0.67 -18.86 8.76
C ALA A 88 0.89 -19.94 7.70
N ASP A 89 -0.14 -20.74 7.41
CA ASP A 89 -0.06 -21.82 6.41
C ASP A 89 -0.01 -21.24 5.00
N ILE A 90 -0.81 -20.21 4.71
CA ILE A 90 -0.76 -19.44 3.45
C ILE A 90 0.62 -18.80 3.27
N PHE A 91 1.12 -18.13 4.28
CA PHE A 91 2.40 -17.44 4.20
C PHE A 91 3.56 -18.41 3.99
N LYS A 92 3.55 -19.55 4.69
CA LYS A 92 4.52 -20.64 4.50
C LYS A 92 4.47 -21.20 3.08
N TYR A 93 3.27 -21.45 2.57
CA TYR A 93 3.06 -21.96 1.20
C TYR A 93 3.63 -20.98 0.16
N LEU A 94 3.33 -19.68 0.27
CA LEU A 94 3.83 -18.66 -0.64
C LEU A 94 5.37 -18.55 -0.61
N LEU A 95 6.00 -18.62 0.57
CA LEU A 95 7.46 -18.63 0.67
C LEU A 95 8.09 -19.88 0.06
N GLN A 96 7.46 -21.03 0.20
CA GLN A 96 7.94 -22.27 -0.45
C GLN A 96 7.75 -22.22 -1.97
N LEU A 97 6.60 -21.75 -2.44
CA LEU A 97 6.32 -21.59 -3.88
C LEU A 97 7.30 -20.58 -4.50
N SER A 98 7.62 -19.51 -3.79
CA SER A 98 8.52 -18.48 -4.29
C SER A 98 9.97 -18.94 -4.50
N LYS A 99 10.37 -20.12 -4.02
CA LYS A 99 11.69 -20.70 -4.32
C LYS A 99 11.85 -21.08 -5.80
N THR A 100 10.75 -21.34 -6.49
CA THR A 100 10.73 -21.74 -7.90
C THR A 100 10.00 -20.77 -8.82
N ARG A 101 9.11 -19.93 -8.25
CA ARG A 101 8.28 -18.97 -8.97
C ARG A 101 8.31 -17.64 -8.23
N PRO A 102 8.98 -16.60 -8.74
CA PRO A 102 9.02 -15.29 -8.07
C PRO A 102 7.64 -14.72 -7.84
N ILE A 103 7.37 -14.25 -6.61
CA ILE A 103 6.06 -13.73 -6.19
C ILE A 103 6.23 -12.31 -5.66
N THR A 104 5.30 -11.41 -6.00
CA THR A 104 5.12 -10.15 -5.30
C THR A 104 3.86 -10.24 -4.43
N LEU A 105 4.04 -10.16 -3.11
CA LEU A 105 2.94 -10.19 -2.14
C LEU A 105 2.79 -8.82 -1.49
N VAL A 106 1.68 -8.16 -1.74
CA VAL A 106 1.26 -6.93 -1.06
C VAL A 106 0.24 -7.27 0.01
N ILE A 107 0.47 -6.84 1.25
CA ILE A 107 -0.49 -6.97 2.35
C ILE A 107 -0.87 -5.57 2.82
N ASP A 108 -2.09 -5.13 2.53
CA ASP A 108 -2.59 -3.81 2.90
C ASP A 108 -3.37 -3.87 4.22
N GLU A 109 -3.36 -2.75 4.95
CA GLU A 109 -3.85 -2.60 6.34
C GLU A 109 -3.23 -3.65 7.30
N PHE A 110 -1.94 -3.95 7.10
CA PHE A 110 -1.17 -4.99 7.80
C PHE A 110 -1.29 -4.92 9.33
N GLN A 111 -1.40 -3.71 9.90
CA GLN A 111 -1.55 -3.54 11.34
C GLN A 111 -2.83 -4.16 11.90
N ASP A 112 -3.85 -4.40 11.07
CA ASP A 112 -5.12 -4.98 11.52
C ASP A 112 -5.01 -6.47 11.85
N PHE A 113 -3.96 -7.17 11.40
CA PHE A 113 -3.64 -8.51 11.88
C PHE A 113 -3.51 -8.57 13.42
N LYS A 114 -3.08 -7.48 14.06
CA LYS A 114 -3.02 -7.41 15.52
C LYS A 114 -4.38 -7.64 16.20
N ARG A 115 -5.47 -7.27 15.52
CA ARG A 115 -6.85 -7.47 16.01
C ARG A 115 -7.40 -8.84 15.63
N VAL A 116 -6.98 -9.34 14.47
CA VAL A 116 -7.40 -10.65 13.96
C VAL A 116 -6.79 -11.76 14.81
N ASN A 117 -5.47 -11.82 14.86
CA ASN A 117 -4.71 -12.78 15.66
C ASN A 117 -3.26 -12.28 15.84
N PRO A 118 -2.89 -11.79 17.03
CA PRO A 118 -1.53 -11.26 17.27
C PRO A 118 -0.40 -12.29 17.04
N SER A 119 -0.69 -13.60 17.12
CA SER A 119 0.31 -14.65 16.91
C SER A 119 0.81 -14.70 15.46
N ILE A 120 0.07 -14.12 14.50
CA ILE A 120 0.45 -14.04 13.09
C ILE A 120 1.86 -13.43 12.95
N PHE A 121 2.19 -12.41 13.71
CA PHE A 121 3.50 -11.77 13.61
C PHE A 121 4.65 -12.70 14.05
N SER A 122 4.43 -13.52 15.07
CA SER A 122 5.43 -14.52 15.52
C SER A 122 5.55 -15.68 14.52
N ASP A 123 4.43 -16.12 13.96
CA ASP A 123 4.43 -17.15 12.93
C ASP A 123 5.15 -16.64 11.66
N MET A 124 4.84 -15.42 11.21
CA MET A 124 5.52 -14.78 10.08
C MET A 124 7.03 -14.66 10.34
N GLN A 125 7.44 -14.22 11.52
CA GLN A 125 8.85 -14.16 11.93
C GLN A 125 9.55 -15.49 11.68
N LYS A 126 9.02 -16.56 12.28
CA LYS A 126 9.61 -17.90 12.18
C LYS A 126 9.70 -18.37 10.74
N ILE A 127 8.62 -18.23 9.98
CA ILE A 127 8.54 -18.68 8.59
C ILE A 127 9.49 -17.87 7.72
N TRP A 128 9.55 -16.56 7.89
CA TRP A 128 10.46 -15.66 7.18
C TRP A 128 11.92 -16.02 7.42
N ASP A 129 12.33 -16.11 8.68
CA ASP A 129 13.71 -16.37 9.05
C ASP A 129 14.23 -17.72 8.51
N LEU A 130 13.35 -18.71 8.37
CA LEU A 130 13.70 -20.04 7.84
C LEU A 130 13.77 -20.10 6.31
N ASN A 131 13.14 -19.18 5.60
CA ASN A 131 12.98 -19.28 4.13
C ASN A 131 13.60 -18.13 3.33
N LYS A 132 13.85 -16.97 3.95
CA LYS A 132 14.25 -15.73 3.27
C LYS A 132 15.48 -15.84 2.37
N GLN A 133 16.39 -16.77 2.62
CA GLN A 133 17.63 -16.92 1.83
C GLN A 133 17.38 -17.60 0.47
N GLU A 134 16.39 -18.48 0.41
CA GLU A 134 16.10 -19.28 -0.78
C GLU A 134 14.82 -18.82 -1.51
N ALA A 135 14.01 -18.01 -0.83
CA ALA A 135 12.76 -17.52 -1.38
C ALA A 135 12.99 -16.31 -2.31
N HIS A 136 12.28 -16.26 -3.42
CA HIS A 136 12.26 -15.14 -4.37
C HIS A 136 10.94 -14.37 -4.23
N ILE A 137 10.70 -13.83 -3.04
CA ILE A 137 9.49 -13.09 -2.71
C ILE A 137 9.79 -11.60 -2.46
N ASN A 138 9.01 -10.74 -3.10
CA ASN A 138 8.91 -9.33 -2.79
C ASN A 138 7.71 -9.13 -1.86
N LEU A 139 7.93 -9.17 -0.55
CA LEU A 139 6.89 -8.90 0.45
C LEU A 139 6.80 -7.41 0.71
N VAL A 140 5.65 -6.82 0.45
CA VAL A 140 5.35 -5.42 0.74
C VAL A 140 4.19 -5.35 1.71
N VAL A 141 4.41 -4.80 2.89
CA VAL A 141 3.34 -4.58 3.86
C VAL A 141 3.02 -3.10 3.96
N CYS A 142 1.74 -2.78 3.89
CA CYS A 142 1.25 -1.42 3.88
C CYS A 142 0.36 -1.15 5.10
N GLY A 143 0.46 0.04 5.67
CA GLY A 143 -0.38 0.43 6.81
C GLY A 143 -0.62 1.92 6.90
N SER A 144 -1.85 2.27 7.28
CA SER A 144 -2.30 3.66 7.43
C SER A 144 -2.13 4.21 8.86
N VAL A 145 -1.99 3.33 9.86
CA VAL A 145 -1.84 3.71 11.27
C VAL A 145 -0.36 3.67 11.66
N TYR A 146 0.32 4.81 11.47
CA TYR A 146 1.77 4.94 11.65
C TYR A 146 2.25 4.46 13.04
N SER A 147 1.51 4.76 14.11
CA SER A 147 1.87 4.34 15.47
C SER A 147 1.86 2.81 15.63
N LEU A 148 0.89 2.12 15.04
CA LEU A 148 0.82 0.66 15.07
C LEU A 148 1.92 0.02 14.23
N MET A 149 2.21 0.56 13.04
CA MET A 149 3.32 0.09 12.20
C MET A 149 4.66 0.26 12.91
N ASN A 150 4.88 1.40 13.59
CA ASN A 150 6.08 1.59 14.40
C ASN A 150 6.18 0.59 15.56
N ILE A 151 5.07 0.29 16.24
CA ILE A 151 5.08 -0.74 17.29
C ILE A 151 5.50 -2.09 16.70
N ILE A 152 4.93 -2.49 15.57
CA ILE A 152 5.20 -3.81 14.96
C ILE A 152 6.67 -3.93 14.49
N PHE A 153 7.24 -2.88 13.90
CA PHE A 153 8.52 -2.98 13.19
C PHE A 153 9.70 -2.28 13.88
N LYS A 154 9.46 -1.29 14.76
CA LYS A 154 10.52 -0.49 15.41
C LYS A 154 10.67 -0.77 16.89
N ASN A 155 9.78 -1.53 17.51
CA ASN A 155 9.93 -1.97 18.90
C ASN A 155 10.69 -3.30 18.94
N ASN A 156 11.85 -3.31 19.59
CA ASN A 156 12.75 -4.48 19.70
C ASN A 156 12.14 -5.71 20.41
N LYS A 157 11.02 -5.53 21.10
CA LYS A 157 10.28 -6.64 21.75
C LYS A 157 9.28 -7.31 20.79
N GLN A 158 9.12 -6.80 19.58
CA GLN A 158 8.16 -7.35 18.64
C GLN A 158 8.79 -8.34 17.65
N PRO A 159 8.04 -9.37 17.23
CA PRO A 159 8.57 -10.45 16.40
C PRO A 159 9.18 -9.98 15.08
N LEU A 160 8.60 -8.98 14.43
CA LEU A 160 9.03 -8.51 13.11
C LEU A 160 10.09 -7.39 13.15
N TYR A 161 10.56 -7.01 14.34
CA TYR A 161 11.61 -6.02 14.49
C TYR A 161 12.87 -6.39 13.69
N GLY A 162 13.39 -5.45 12.90
CA GLY A 162 14.62 -5.58 12.13
C GLY A 162 14.59 -6.59 10.98
N ARG A 163 13.38 -7.04 10.53
CA ARG A 163 13.26 -8.00 9.41
C ARG A 163 12.98 -7.34 8.08
N GLN A 164 12.61 -6.07 8.11
CA GLN A 164 12.45 -5.29 6.88
C GLN A 164 13.79 -5.01 6.21
N THR A 165 13.79 -5.03 4.88
CA THR A 165 14.94 -4.67 4.04
C THR A 165 14.78 -3.28 3.42
N GLY A 166 13.57 -2.68 3.48
CA GLY A 166 13.28 -1.35 2.98
C GLY A 166 12.08 -0.71 3.70
N GLU A 167 12.02 0.62 3.71
CA GLU A 167 10.92 1.39 4.27
C GLU A 167 10.63 2.60 3.37
N ILE A 168 9.39 2.71 2.89
CA ILE A 168 8.91 3.82 2.07
C ILE A 168 7.83 4.57 2.86
N LYS A 169 8.04 5.88 3.03
CA LYS A 169 7.06 6.76 3.66
C LYS A 169 6.35 7.61 2.61
N VAL A 170 5.09 7.28 2.35
CA VAL A 170 4.24 8.04 1.43
C VAL A 170 3.76 9.32 2.11
N THR A 171 4.31 10.44 1.69
CA THR A 171 3.96 11.79 2.18
C THR A 171 2.89 12.44 1.29
N PRO A 172 2.23 13.51 1.72
CA PRO A 172 1.41 14.34 0.83
C PRO A 172 2.20 14.80 -0.40
N PHE A 173 1.50 15.11 -1.48
CA PHE A 173 2.13 15.64 -2.68
C PHE A 173 2.84 16.98 -2.40
N PRO A 174 4.09 17.15 -2.85
CA PRO A 174 4.76 18.43 -2.77
C PRO A 174 4.12 19.44 -3.74
N PRO A 175 4.35 20.75 -3.54
CA PRO A 175 3.82 21.80 -4.42
C PRO A 175 4.13 21.60 -5.90
N SER A 176 5.26 21.00 -6.24
CA SER A 176 5.64 20.69 -7.63
C SER A 176 4.66 19.71 -8.30
N VAL A 177 4.24 18.67 -7.59
CA VAL A 177 3.24 17.70 -8.09
C VAL A 177 1.86 18.34 -8.15
N ILE A 178 1.48 19.16 -7.17
CA ILE A 178 0.20 19.90 -7.20
C ILE A 178 0.16 20.85 -8.40
N LYS A 179 1.28 21.50 -8.72
CA LYS A 179 1.42 22.34 -9.92
C LYS A 179 1.24 21.53 -11.20
N GLU A 180 1.84 20.36 -11.30
CA GLU A 180 1.66 19.44 -12.44
C GLU A 180 0.18 19.05 -12.61
N ILE A 181 -0.47 18.70 -11.50
CA ILE A 181 -1.88 18.31 -11.50
C ILE A 181 -2.75 19.47 -11.99
N ILE A 182 -2.69 20.63 -11.34
CA ILE A 182 -3.57 21.76 -11.71
C ILE A 182 -3.33 22.22 -13.15
N SER A 183 -2.08 22.24 -13.61
CA SER A 183 -1.76 22.62 -15.01
C SER A 183 -2.33 21.63 -16.05
N THR A 184 -2.51 20.36 -15.65
CA THR A 184 -3.11 19.33 -16.52
C THR A 184 -4.62 19.53 -16.67
N TYR A 185 -5.30 19.95 -15.58
CA TYR A 185 -6.75 20.13 -15.56
C TYR A 185 -7.18 21.54 -15.98
N ASN A 186 -6.35 22.55 -15.72
CA ASN A 186 -6.55 23.94 -16.11
C ASN A 186 -5.23 24.55 -16.56
N PRO A 187 -4.89 24.54 -17.86
CA PRO A 187 -3.65 25.15 -18.37
C PRO A 187 -3.52 26.65 -18.10
N SER A 188 -4.65 27.34 -17.83
CA SER A 188 -4.71 28.80 -17.57
C SER A 188 -4.77 29.11 -16.07
N TYR A 189 -4.47 28.12 -15.18
CA TYR A 189 -4.50 28.33 -13.73
C TYR A 189 -3.60 29.50 -13.29
N THR A 190 -3.99 30.14 -12.21
CA THR A 190 -3.22 31.23 -11.56
C THR A 190 -2.43 30.69 -10.34
N ASN A 191 -1.52 31.50 -9.81
CA ASN A 191 -0.86 31.18 -8.56
C ASN A 191 -1.82 31.12 -7.36
N GLU A 192 -2.93 31.87 -7.41
CA GLU A 192 -3.98 31.80 -6.38
C GLU A 192 -4.73 30.49 -6.44
N ASP A 193 -5.01 29.94 -7.63
CA ASP A 193 -5.64 28.64 -7.80
C ASP A 193 -4.74 27.53 -7.28
N LEU A 194 -3.44 27.58 -7.58
CA LEU A 194 -2.46 26.63 -7.05
C LEU A 194 -2.40 26.68 -5.51
N LEU A 195 -2.37 27.88 -4.95
CA LEU A 195 -2.34 28.07 -3.49
C LEU A 195 -3.62 27.60 -2.84
N ALA A 196 -4.79 27.85 -3.44
CA ALA A 196 -6.08 27.36 -2.96
C ALA A 196 -6.12 25.84 -2.94
N LEU A 197 -5.75 25.18 -4.05
CA LEU A 197 -5.71 23.71 -4.14
C LEU A 197 -4.82 23.11 -3.05
N TYR A 198 -3.61 23.64 -2.89
CA TYR A 198 -2.69 23.16 -1.85
C TYR A 198 -3.22 23.42 -0.43
N SER A 199 -3.78 24.60 -0.18
CA SER A 199 -4.30 24.99 1.15
C SER A 199 -5.49 24.12 1.59
N TYR A 200 -6.41 23.83 0.67
CA TYR A 200 -7.61 23.04 0.99
C TYR A 200 -7.31 21.54 1.11
N THR A 201 -6.39 21.02 0.32
CA THR A 201 -6.09 19.58 0.28
C THR A 201 -4.91 19.17 1.16
N GLY A 202 -4.03 20.13 1.52
CA GLY A 202 -2.75 19.84 2.18
C GLY A 202 -1.85 18.89 1.37
N GLY A 203 -2.08 18.78 0.06
CA GLY A 203 -1.41 17.84 -0.83
C GLY A 203 -1.79 16.37 -0.60
N VAL A 204 -2.84 16.08 0.19
CA VAL A 204 -3.32 14.70 0.42
C VAL A 204 -3.94 14.19 -0.88
N ALA A 205 -3.40 13.07 -1.41
CA ALA A 205 -3.72 12.58 -2.76
C ALA A 205 -5.23 12.43 -3.02
N GLU A 206 -5.98 11.80 -2.11
CA GLU A 206 -7.42 11.61 -2.24
C GLU A 206 -8.18 12.95 -2.24
N TYR A 207 -7.74 13.93 -1.45
CA TYR A 207 -8.41 15.25 -1.43
C TYR A 207 -8.12 16.03 -2.72
N VAL A 208 -6.91 15.93 -3.26
CA VAL A 208 -6.57 16.52 -4.56
C VAL A 208 -7.41 15.88 -5.65
N GLU A 209 -7.50 14.54 -5.65
CA GLU A 209 -8.33 13.79 -6.61
C GLU A 209 -9.80 14.21 -6.54
N MET A 210 -10.38 14.23 -5.34
CA MET A 210 -11.76 14.67 -5.14
C MET A 210 -12.01 16.09 -5.66
N MET A 211 -11.08 17.01 -5.43
CA MET A 211 -11.20 18.38 -5.93
C MET A 211 -11.18 18.40 -7.47
N MET A 212 -10.22 17.70 -8.08
CA MET A 212 -10.10 17.66 -9.55
C MET A 212 -11.27 16.94 -10.22
N ASP A 213 -11.79 15.88 -9.62
CA ASP A 213 -12.93 15.11 -10.16
C ASP A 213 -14.25 15.90 -10.12
N THR A 214 -14.35 16.93 -9.25
CA THR A 214 -15.48 17.87 -9.29
C THR A 214 -15.37 18.91 -10.41
N GLY A 215 -14.24 18.99 -11.10
CA GLY A 215 -13.96 20.02 -12.11
C GLY A 215 -13.64 21.40 -11.54
N ALA A 216 -13.53 21.53 -10.20
CA ALA A 216 -13.18 22.78 -9.55
C ALA A 216 -11.67 23.06 -9.69
N THR A 217 -11.31 23.99 -10.55
CA THR A 217 -9.92 24.31 -10.92
C THR A 217 -9.52 25.76 -10.67
N THR A 218 -10.49 26.62 -10.34
CA THR A 218 -10.24 27.99 -9.89
C THR A 218 -10.43 28.11 -8.39
N LYS A 219 -9.84 29.14 -7.80
CA LYS A 219 -9.97 29.43 -6.36
C LYS A 219 -11.42 29.55 -5.93
N GLU A 220 -12.24 30.24 -6.72
CA GLU A 220 -13.67 30.45 -6.46
C GLU A 220 -14.42 29.14 -6.45
N GLU A 221 -14.27 28.29 -7.48
CA GLU A 221 -14.90 26.98 -7.58
C GLU A 221 -14.47 26.04 -6.44
N MET A 222 -13.17 26.02 -6.13
CA MET A 222 -12.63 25.21 -5.02
C MET A 222 -13.18 25.69 -3.67
N THR A 223 -13.32 27.00 -3.46
CA THR A 223 -13.87 27.57 -2.23
C THR A 223 -15.34 27.15 -2.07
N GLU A 224 -16.14 27.26 -3.12
CA GLU A 224 -17.55 26.81 -3.09
C GLU A 224 -17.64 25.32 -2.71
N ARG A 225 -16.80 24.46 -3.30
CA ARG A 225 -16.78 23.03 -2.98
C ARG A 225 -16.31 22.74 -1.56
N PHE A 226 -15.32 23.49 -1.09
CA PHE A 226 -14.77 23.30 0.27
C PHE A 226 -15.79 23.68 1.34
N VAL A 227 -16.54 24.77 1.18
CA VAL A 227 -17.52 25.26 2.18
C VAL A 227 -18.93 24.71 2.00
N ALA A 228 -19.21 23.92 0.98
CA ALA A 228 -20.51 23.32 0.75
C ALA A 228 -20.96 22.46 1.96
N LYS A 229 -22.25 22.52 2.30
CA LYS A 229 -22.82 21.78 3.44
C LYS A 229 -22.50 20.27 3.46
N ASN A 230 -22.34 19.67 2.28
CA ASN A 230 -22.01 18.25 2.09
C ASN A 230 -20.55 18.06 1.66
N SER A 231 -19.67 18.97 2.02
CA SER A 231 -18.26 18.89 1.66
C SER A 231 -17.55 17.78 2.44
N TYR A 232 -16.83 16.93 1.72
CA TYR A 232 -15.96 15.90 2.32
C TYR A 232 -14.76 16.47 3.09
N PHE A 233 -14.50 17.78 2.97
CA PHE A 233 -13.36 18.46 3.61
C PHE A 233 -13.69 18.96 5.02
N ILE A 234 -14.96 18.95 5.42
CA ILE A 234 -15.43 19.53 6.70
C ILE A 234 -15.59 18.45 7.79
N TYR A 235 -15.61 17.15 7.45
CA TYR A 235 -15.83 16.05 8.39
C TYR A 235 -14.65 15.07 8.48
#